data_0e311674b7c55bf128d76e883ac3a364
#
_entry.id   0e311674b7c55bf128d76e883ac3a364
#
_cell.length_a   1.000
_cell.length_b   1.000
_cell.length_c   1.000
_cell.angle_alpha   90.00
_cell.angle_beta   90.00
_cell.angle_gamma   90.00
#
_symmetry.space_group_name_H-M   'P 1'
#
loop_
_entity.id
_entity.type
_entity.pdbx_description
1 polymer ?
#
loop_
_entity_poly.entity_id
_entity_poly.type
_entity_poly.pdbx_seq_one_letter_code
_entity_poly.pdbx_strand_id
1 'polypeptide(L)'
;MGQQDQQNHQTGSPIKVNLQHDLNWLLQSQPLMAATPEVDNFQPQDAFHQTHISTTHVHTYPAQPAYRLGKQFEDCVSHLFKSSSTHDIIARNIVIQTAARTLGELDIIYQNSRAQIVHLELAIKFYLLNKDGTQLMDFVGPTGHDRLDLKWDRLRQHQLPLSQTSPVINFLQQQRLAKPTCQQLLLTGILFYAYKNWQSTLIESIGLNPNHQRGWWLEHHELAQLKPIKGLERSFIVLPKWHWIGGPRHCIEPQMIDYKELVARTTLDPWPNMVLMYERHQSHQLFIFKNRGLILATKKPPLVS
;
A
#
# COMPACT_ATOMS: atom_id res chain seq x y z
N MET A 1 28.01 -11.22 -39.26
CA MET A 1 26.74 -10.54 -39.57
C MET A 1 25.85 -10.71 -38.34
N GLY A 2 25.91 -9.76 -37.43
CA GLY A 2 25.12 -9.76 -36.21
C GLY A 2 23.92 -8.84 -36.38
N GLN A 3 22.73 -9.36 -36.24
CA GLN A 3 21.52 -8.55 -36.15
C GLN A 3 21.39 -8.07 -34.69
N GLN A 4 21.40 -6.78 -34.54
CA GLN A 4 21.09 -6.07 -33.30
C GLN A 4 19.58 -6.04 -33.14
N ASP A 5 19.07 -6.73 -32.12
CA ASP A 5 17.71 -6.54 -31.63
C ASP A 5 17.59 -5.18 -30.94
N GLN A 6 17.11 -4.20 -31.67
CA GLN A 6 16.65 -2.93 -31.12
C GLN A 6 15.33 -3.15 -30.40
N GLN A 7 15.36 -3.28 -29.10
CA GLN A 7 14.18 -3.18 -28.25
C GLN A 7 13.66 -1.73 -28.32
N ASN A 8 12.53 -1.55 -28.99
CA ASN A 8 11.76 -0.31 -29.01
C ASN A 8 11.24 -0.01 -27.59
N HIS A 9 11.96 0.81 -26.84
CA HIS A 9 11.39 1.47 -25.65
C HIS A 9 10.47 2.60 -26.13
N GLN A 10 9.20 2.29 -26.30
CA GLN A 10 8.18 3.34 -26.37
C GLN A 10 8.12 4.03 -25.02
N THR A 11 8.77 5.17 -24.92
CA THR A 11 8.58 6.11 -23.82
C THR A 11 7.21 6.73 -23.95
N GLY A 12 6.22 6.17 -23.25
CA GLY A 12 4.88 6.72 -23.19
C GLY A 12 4.89 8.14 -22.60
N SER A 13 4.02 9.01 -23.09
CA SER A 13 3.86 10.36 -22.56
C SER A 13 3.52 10.30 -21.06
N PRO A 14 4.06 11.23 -20.25
CA PRO A 14 3.80 11.24 -18.81
C PRO A 14 2.29 11.38 -18.53
N ILE A 15 1.78 10.55 -17.62
CA ILE A 15 0.37 10.53 -17.28
C ILE A 15 0.10 11.63 -16.24
N LYS A 16 -0.70 12.59 -16.60
CA LYS A 16 -1.20 13.62 -15.67
C LYS A 16 -2.22 12.98 -14.74
N VAL A 17 -1.99 13.03 -13.45
CA VAL A 17 -2.86 12.41 -12.46
C VAL A 17 -3.31 13.47 -11.46
N ASN A 18 -4.61 13.53 -11.22
CA ASN A 18 -5.14 14.29 -10.09
C ASN A 18 -4.87 13.49 -8.80
N LEU A 19 -4.00 14.00 -7.94
CA LEU A 19 -3.66 13.39 -6.65
C LEU A 19 -4.82 13.39 -5.64
N GLN A 20 -5.88 14.17 -5.88
CA GLN A 20 -6.93 14.36 -4.89
C GLN A 20 -7.53 13.05 -4.37
N HIS A 21 -7.73 12.08 -5.26
CA HIS A 21 -8.26 10.78 -4.85
C HIS A 21 -7.29 10.01 -3.95
N ASP A 22 -6.00 10.03 -4.29
CA ASP A 22 -4.97 9.37 -3.48
C ASP A 22 -4.82 10.05 -2.12
N LEU A 23 -4.83 11.38 -2.08
CA LEU A 23 -4.74 12.16 -0.85
C LEU A 23 -5.98 11.95 0.03
N ASN A 24 -7.18 11.95 -0.55
CA ASN A 24 -8.41 11.66 0.18
C ASN A 24 -8.40 10.23 0.75
N TRP A 25 -7.96 9.26 -0.05
CA TRP A 25 -7.80 7.90 0.40
C TRP A 25 -6.79 7.80 1.56
N LEU A 26 -5.65 8.48 1.43
CA LEU A 26 -4.61 8.49 2.46
C LEU A 26 -5.10 9.12 3.76
N LEU A 27 -5.82 10.24 3.70
CA LEU A 27 -6.41 10.89 4.87
C LEU A 27 -7.45 10.02 5.60
N GLN A 28 -8.17 9.16 4.85
CA GLN A 28 -9.17 8.25 5.39
C GLN A 28 -8.59 6.89 5.76
N SER A 29 -7.33 6.62 5.36
CA SER A 29 -6.72 5.32 5.59
C SER A 29 -6.46 5.08 7.07
N GLN A 30 -6.72 3.84 7.49
CA GLN A 30 -6.45 3.38 8.84
C GLN A 30 -5.19 2.51 8.87
N PRO A 31 -4.42 2.52 9.97
CA PRO A 31 -3.34 1.57 10.15
C PRO A 31 -3.83 0.13 10.04
N LEU A 32 -3.03 -0.77 9.48
CA LEU A 32 -3.35 -2.21 9.45
C LEU A 32 -3.22 -2.85 10.83
N MET A 33 -2.27 -2.37 11.65
CA MET A 33 -1.98 -2.90 12.99
C MET A 33 -2.52 -1.97 14.06
N ALA A 34 -2.99 -2.54 15.17
CA ALA A 34 -3.30 -1.78 16.36
C ALA A 34 -2.03 -1.11 16.93
N ALA A 35 -2.19 0.03 17.60
CA ALA A 35 -1.10 0.64 18.33
C ALA A 35 -0.63 -0.27 19.47
N THR A 36 0.67 -0.28 19.72
CA THR A 36 1.28 -0.98 20.86
C THR A 36 2.15 0.01 21.65
N PRO A 37 2.58 -0.33 22.86
CA PRO A 37 3.49 0.55 23.62
C PRO A 37 4.79 0.88 22.86
N GLU A 38 5.24 0.00 21.96
CA GLU A 38 6.49 0.16 21.22
C GLU A 38 6.29 0.79 19.83
N VAL A 39 5.04 0.87 19.33
CA VAL A 39 4.74 1.37 17.98
C VAL A 39 3.65 2.41 18.05
N ASP A 40 4.04 3.65 17.83
CA ASP A 40 3.11 4.77 17.65
C ASP A 40 2.67 4.85 16.17
N ASN A 41 1.38 4.65 15.94
CA ASN A 41 0.80 4.73 14.60
C ASN A 41 0.57 6.19 14.19
N PHE A 42 1.23 6.61 13.12
CA PHE A 42 0.94 7.89 12.49
C PHE A 42 -0.44 7.85 11.80
N GLN A 43 -1.28 8.82 12.11
CA GLN A 43 -2.62 8.95 11.56
C GLN A 43 -2.69 10.22 10.71
N PRO A 44 -2.73 10.11 9.36
CA PRO A 44 -2.76 11.29 8.49
C PRO A 44 -3.93 12.22 8.77
N GLN A 45 -5.10 11.69 9.10
CA GLN A 45 -6.29 12.49 9.44
C GLN A 45 -6.06 13.39 10.66
N ASP A 46 -5.33 12.94 11.67
CA ASP A 46 -5.10 13.71 12.89
C ASP A 46 -4.03 14.78 12.66
N ALA A 47 -3.00 14.45 11.87
CA ALA A 47 -1.91 15.37 11.55
C ALA A 47 -2.32 16.49 10.58
N PHE A 48 -3.27 16.20 9.67
CA PHE A 48 -3.61 17.08 8.54
C PHE A 48 -5.08 17.51 8.48
N HIS A 49 -5.85 17.36 9.56
CA HIS A 49 -7.29 17.70 9.61
C HIS A 49 -7.60 19.15 9.25
N GLN A 50 -6.69 20.09 9.47
CA GLN A 50 -6.82 21.50 9.12
C GLN A 50 -6.18 21.88 7.80
N THR A 51 -5.61 20.91 7.08
CA THR A 51 -4.90 21.19 5.83
C THR A 51 -5.89 21.33 4.67
N HIS A 52 -6.00 22.51 4.09
CA HIS A 52 -6.70 22.70 2.83
C HIS A 52 -5.87 22.08 1.70
N ILE A 53 -6.24 20.89 1.28
CA ILE A 53 -5.61 20.27 0.11
C ILE A 53 -6.12 21.03 -1.12
N SER A 54 -5.23 21.81 -1.73
CA SER A 54 -5.55 22.50 -2.98
C SER A 54 -5.85 21.46 -4.07
N THR A 55 -7.06 21.53 -4.62
CA THR A 55 -7.54 20.60 -5.66
C THR A 55 -6.88 20.79 -7.03
N THR A 56 -6.01 21.78 -7.18
CA THR A 56 -5.43 22.19 -8.45
C THR A 56 -4.09 21.53 -8.78
N HIS A 57 -3.54 20.72 -7.86
CA HIS A 57 -2.25 20.08 -8.11
C HIS A 57 -2.40 18.84 -9.00
N VAL A 58 -2.15 19.04 -10.29
CA VAL A 58 -1.95 17.94 -11.25
C VAL A 58 -0.52 17.44 -11.11
N HIS A 59 -0.34 16.27 -10.54
CA HIS A 59 0.95 15.59 -10.57
C HIS A 59 1.11 14.80 -11.85
N THR A 60 2.32 14.84 -12.39
CA THR A 60 2.70 14.05 -13.55
C THR A 60 3.49 12.86 -13.07
N TYR A 61 2.90 11.66 -13.11
CA TYR A 61 3.65 10.43 -12.88
C TYR A 61 4.32 9.99 -14.18
N PRO A 62 5.56 9.46 -14.10
CA PRO A 62 6.18 8.85 -15.27
C PRO A 62 5.28 7.73 -15.80
N ALA A 63 5.03 7.69 -17.10
CA ALA A 63 4.26 6.63 -17.77
C ALA A 63 5.03 5.30 -17.80
N GLN A 64 5.89 5.02 -16.81
CA GLN A 64 6.70 3.82 -16.80
C GLN A 64 6.01 2.69 -16.02
N PRO A 65 6.01 1.45 -16.58
CA PRO A 65 5.56 0.24 -15.88
C PRO A 65 6.33 -0.02 -14.57
N ALA A 66 7.48 0.63 -14.39
CA ALA A 66 8.39 0.48 -13.25
C ALA A 66 8.06 1.37 -12.05
N TYR A 67 7.05 2.26 -12.13
CA TYR A 67 6.70 3.11 -10.98
C TYR A 67 6.07 2.26 -9.88
N ARG A 68 6.84 2.08 -8.81
CA ARG A 68 6.45 1.20 -7.71
C ARG A 68 5.37 1.88 -6.87
N LEU A 69 4.35 1.11 -6.49
CA LEU A 69 3.24 1.58 -5.64
C LEU A 69 3.74 2.18 -4.30
N GLY A 70 4.81 1.63 -3.72
CA GLY A 70 5.46 2.22 -2.55
C GLY A 70 5.94 3.63 -2.80
N LYS A 71 6.57 3.90 -3.95
CA LYS A 71 7.05 5.24 -4.30
C LYS A 71 5.90 6.23 -4.51
N GLN A 72 4.81 5.80 -5.13
CA GLN A 72 3.60 6.60 -5.26
C GLN A 72 3.04 6.97 -3.88
N PHE A 73 3.02 6.02 -2.96
CA PHE A 73 2.57 6.24 -1.60
C PHE A 73 3.44 7.25 -0.84
N GLU A 74 4.78 7.10 -0.90
CA GLU A 74 5.71 8.05 -0.32
C GLU A 74 5.53 9.47 -0.88
N ASP A 75 5.29 9.60 -2.18
CA ASP A 75 5.07 10.89 -2.82
C ASP A 75 3.74 11.52 -2.39
N CYS A 76 2.67 10.71 -2.22
CA CYS A 76 1.40 11.17 -1.65
C CYS A 76 1.58 11.69 -0.22
N VAL A 77 2.27 10.93 0.64
CA VAL A 77 2.56 11.35 2.02
C VAL A 77 3.36 12.66 2.01
N SER A 78 4.42 12.72 1.20
CA SER A 78 5.24 13.94 1.10
C SER A 78 4.45 15.15 0.62
N HIS A 79 3.43 14.94 -0.21
CA HIS A 79 2.55 16.03 -0.66
C HIS A 79 1.66 16.55 0.47
N LEU A 80 1.13 15.67 1.33
CA LEU A 80 0.39 16.10 2.51
C LEU A 80 1.24 16.98 3.43
N PHE A 81 2.48 16.57 3.70
CA PHE A 81 3.40 17.37 4.51
C PHE A 81 3.67 18.75 3.89
N LYS A 82 3.91 18.83 2.58
CA LYS A 82 4.11 20.11 1.87
C LYS A 82 2.90 21.04 1.94
N SER A 83 1.71 20.50 2.11
CA SER A 83 0.48 21.26 2.24
C SER A 83 0.18 21.65 3.69
N SER A 84 0.96 21.15 4.64
CA SER A 84 0.81 21.43 6.07
C SER A 84 1.50 22.74 6.46
N SER A 85 0.91 23.48 7.37
CA SER A 85 1.54 24.63 8.03
C SER A 85 2.15 24.30 9.40
N THR A 86 2.00 23.05 9.84
CA THR A 86 2.35 22.64 11.22
C THR A 86 3.33 21.46 11.27
N HIS A 87 3.62 20.85 10.12
CA HIS A 87 4.51 19.70 10.01
C HIS A 87 5.49 19.91 8.85
N ASP A 88 6.78 19.97 9.17
CA ASP A 88 7.84 20.27 8.20
C ASP A 88 8.75 19.07 7.97
N ILE A 89 8.89 18.63 6.72
CA ILE A 89 9.87 17.60 6.35
C ILE A 89 11.28 18.18 6.45
N ILE A 90 12.10 17.59 7.32
CA ILE A 90 13.52 17.92 7.48
C ILE A 90 14.34 17.17 6.44
N ALA A 91 14.07 15.87 6.27
CA ALA A 91 14.76 15.02 5.30
C ALA A 91 13.91 13.81 4.92
N ARG A 92 14.19 13.21 3.75
CA ARG A 92 13.48 12.03 3.26
C ARG A 92 14.42 11.11 2.48
N ASN A 93 14.06 9.81 2.45
CA ASN A 93 14.77 8.78 1.71
C ASN A 93 16.28 8.76 2.03
N ILE A 94 16.61 8.78 3.32
CA ILE A 94 17.99 8.82 3.78
C ILE A 94 18.52 7.39 3.85
N VAL A 95 19.32 7.02 2.85
CA VAL A 95 19.99 5.71 2.83
C VAL A 95 21.19 5.74 3.76
N ILE A 96 21.21 4.85 4.73
CA ILE A 96 22.30 4.70 5.70
C ILE A 96 23.22 3.58 5.23
N GLN A 97 24.46 3.97 4.93
CA GLN A 97 25.49 3.05 4.46
C GLN A 97 26.70 3.08 5.40
N THR A 98 27.30 1.94 5.59
CA THR A 98 28.64 1.78 6.16
C THR A 98 29.59 1.29 5.08
N ALA A 99 30.87 1.29 5.35
CA ALA A 99 31.86 0.72 4.41
C ALA A 99 31.58 -0.76 4.04
N ALA A 100 30.90 -1.50 4.96
CA ALA A 100 30.65 -2.93 4.78
C ALA A 100 29.29 -3.23 4.15
N ARG A 101 28.25 -2.41 4.42
CA ARG A 101 26.88 -2.70 3.96
C ARG A 101 25.93 -1.52 4.11
N THR A 102 24.79 -1.56 3.40
CA THR A 102 23.64 -0.73 3.68
C THR A 102 22.94 -1.23 4.95
N LEU A 103 22.74 -0.34 5.92
CA LEU A 103 22.02 -0.64 7.17
C LEU A 103 20.51 -0.54 7.00
N GLY A 104 20.05 0.37 6.15
CA GLY A 104 18.63 0.63 5.87
C GLY A 104 18.41 2.02 5.31
N GLU A 105 17.17 2.44 5.33
CA GLU A 105 16.72 3.76 4.89
C GLU A 105 15.81 4.36 5.95
N LEU A 106 15.88 5.66 6.18
CA LEU A 106 14.90 6.42 6.94
C LEU A 106 13.97 7.10 5.93
N ASP A 107 12.69 6.75 5.93
CA ASP A 107 11.75 7.24 4.92
C ASP A 107 11.51 8.75 5.04
N ILE A 108 11.14 9.21 6.23
CA ILE A 108 10.92 10.65 6.51
C ILE A 108 11.44 11.00 7.90
N ILE A 109 12.18 12.12 8.00
CA ILE A 109 12.39 12.85 9.25
C ILE A 109 11.62 14.16 9.15
N TYR A 110 10.74 14.42 10.12
CA TYR A 110 9.96 15.65 10.13
C TYR A 110 9.87 16.27 11.51
N GLN A 111 9.53 17.56 11.56
CA GLN A 111 9.17 18.26 12.79
C GLN A 111 7.65 18.35 12.87
N ASN A 112 7.08 17.93 13.99
CA ASN A 112 5.65 18.04 14.25
C ASN A 112 5.25 19.38 14.86
N SER A 113 3.94 19.60 15.03
CA SER A 113 3.38 20.84 15.63
C SER A 113 3.85 21.15 17.06
N ARG A 114 4.46 20.17 17.75
CA ARG A 114 5.05 20.31 19.08
C ARG A 114 6.56 20.50 19.04
N ALA A 115 7.12 20.81 17.87
CA ALA A 115 8.56 20.94 17.64
C ALA A 115 9.37 19.66 17.94
N GLN A 116 8.74 18.48 18.00
CA GLN A 116 9.45 17.22 18.16
C GLN A 116 9.95 16.75 16.79
N ILE A 117 11.16 16.20 16.79
CA ILE A 117 11.73 15.57 15.58
C ILE A 117 11.34 14.10 15.58
N VAL A 118 10.66 13.70 14.52
CA VAL A 118 10.05 12.38 14.37
C VAL A 118 10.67 11.65 13.19
N HIS A 119 11.03 10.37 13.38
CA HIS A 119 11.27 9.43 12.31
C HIS A 119 9.95 8.74 11.96
N LEU A 120 9.45 8.94 10.74
CA LEU A 120 8.27 8.29 10.22
C LEU A 120 8.66 7.23 9.18
N GLU A 121 8.31 5.99 9.49
CA GLU A 121 8.47 4.85 8.59
C GLU A 121 7.17 4.63 7.82
N LEU A 122 7.27 4.37 6.51
CA LEU A 122 6.15 4.28 5.59
C LEU A 122 6.02 2.87 4.98
N ALA A 123 4.82 2.33 4.98
CA ALA A 123 4.53 1.10 4.26
C ALA A 123 3.08 1.06 3.77
N ILE A 124 2.89 0.76 2.48
CA ILE A 124 1.58 0.40 1.94
C ILE A 124 1.58 -1.07 1.55
N LYS A 125 0.56 -1.81 1.98
CA LYS A 125 0.48 -3.25 1.77
C LYS A 125 -0.94 -3.70 1.45
N PHE A 126 -1.00 -4.75 0.61
CA PHE A 126 -2.22 -5.42 0.20
C PHE A 126 -2.02 -6.90 0.47
N TYR A 127 -2.77 -7.46 1.43
CA TYR A 127 -2.64 -8.85 1.83
C TYR A 127 -3.97 -9.57 1.72
N LEU A 128 -3.91 -10.85 1.36
CA LEU A 128 -5.04 -11.74 1.29
C LEU A 128 -5.00 -12.71 2.47
N LEU A 129 -6.12 -12.84 3.17
CA LEU A 129 -6.27 -13.86 4.20
C LEU A 129 -6.39 -15.23 3.54
N ASN A 130 -5.38 -16.08 3.74
CA ASN A 130 -5.27 -17.38 3.09
C ASN A 130 -5.79 -18.55 3.94
N LYS A 131 -6.01 -18.32 5.25
CA LYS A 131 -6.47 -19.35 6.20
C LYS A 131 -7.60 -18.82 7.06
N ASP A 132 -7.61 -19.20 8.32
CA ASP A 132 -8.65 -18.81 9.31
C ASP A 132 -8.44 -17.40 9.89
N GLY A 133 -7.24 -16.81 9.72
CA GLY A 133 -6.93 -15.45 10.14
C GLY A 133 -6.63 -15.30 11.63
N THR A 134 -6.37 -16.39 12.32
CA THR A 134 -6.00 -16.35 13.74
C THR A 134 -4.60 -15.79 13.96
N GLN A 135 -3.74 -15.80 12.92
CA GLN A 135 -2.36 -15.36 12.98
C GLN A 135 -2.01 -14.39 11.85
N LEU A 136 -1.08 -13.46 12.10
CA LEU A 136 -0.61 -12.52 11.09
C LEU A 136 0.05 -13.20 9.87
N MET A 137 0.63 -14.38 10.07
CA MET A 137 1.22 -15.17 8.99
C MET A 137 0.19 -15.69 7.97
N ASP A 138 -1.09 -15.64 8.29
CA ASP A 138 -2.17 -16.05 7.39
C ASP A 138 -2.47 -14.99 6.33
N PHE A 139 -1.97 -13.77 6.52
CA PHE A 139 -2.11 -12.68 5.57
C PHE A 139 -0.89 -12.63 4.63
N VAL A 140 -1.12 -12.99 3.37
CA VAL A 140 -0.08 -13.11 2.35
C VAL A 140 -0.27 -12.10 1.22
N GLY A 141 0.82 -11.62 0.64
CA GLY A 141 0.76 -10.76 -0.55
C GLY A 141 0.18 -11.49 -1.76
N PRO A 142 -0.37 -10.77 -2.75
CA PRO A 142 -1.05 -11.36 -3.91
C PRO A 142 -0.17 -12.31 -4.74
N THR A 143 1.14 -12.18 -4.66
CA THR A 143 2.11 -13.08 -5.32
C THR A 143 2.62 -14.20 -4.42
N GLY A 144 2.20 -14.25 -3.15
CA GLY A 144 2.61 -15.26 -2.17
C GLY A 144 4.02 -15.09 -1.58
N HIS A 145 4.78 -14.09 -2.01
CA HIS A 145 6.17 -13.87 -1.55
C HIS A 145 6.28 -12.98 -0.31
N ASP A 146 5.27 -12.20 -0.02
CA ASP A 146 5.23 -11.26 1.09
C ASP A 146 4.22 -11.74 2.15
N ARG A 147 4.49 -11.47 3.43
CA ARG A 147 3.62 -11.84 4.55
C ARG A 147 3.56 -10.72 5.57
N LEU A 148 2.39 -10.55 6.19
CA LEU A 148 2.16 -9.47 7.15
C LEU A 148 3.01 -9.62 8.41
N ASP A 149 3.17 -10.83 8.95
CA ASP A 149 4.00 -11.09 10.13
C ASP A 149 5.46 -10.71 9.89
N LEU A 150 6.04 -11.12 8.76
CA LEU A 150 7.43 -10.81 8.40
C LEU A 150 7.64 -9.30 8.18
N LYS A 151 6.67 -8.63 7.53
CA LYS A 151 6.74 -7.18 7.35
C LYS A 151 6.60 -6.45 8.69
N TRP A 152 5.68 -6.87 9.54
CA TRP A 152 5.47 -6.30 10.87
C TRP A 152 6.72 -6.43 11.76
N ASP A 153 7.29 -7.63 11.82
CA ASP A 153 8.51 -7.87 12.60
C ASP A 153 9.68 -7.03 12.09
N ARG A 154 9.87 -6.95 10.78
CA ARG A 154 10.92 -6.11 10.19
C ARG A 154 10.73 -4.63 10.51
N LEU A 155 9.50 -4.11 10.45
CA LEU A 155 9.20 -2.72 10.80
C LEU A 155 9.54 -2.45 12.26
N ARG A 156 9.05 -3.30 13.16
CA ARG A 156 9.17 -3.11 14.61
C ARG A 156 10.59 -3.33 15.12
N GLN A 157 11.28 -4.36 14.64
CA GLN A 157 12.58 -4.77 15.17
C GLN A 157 13.78 -4.11 14.47
N HIS A 158 13.60 -3.63 13.23
CA HIS A 158 14.72 -3.13 12.44
C HIS A 158 14.51 -1.72 11.91
N GLN A 159 13.38 -1.43 11.26
CA GLN A 159 13.21 -0.14 10.57
C GLN A 159 12.92 0.99 11.57
N LEU A 160 11.94 0.86 12.46
CA LEU A 160 11.64 1.90 13.46
C LEU A 160 12.82 2.20 14.40
N PRO A 161 13.52 1.19 15.01
CA PRO A 161 14.65 1.46 15.87
C PRO A 161 15.88 2.02 15.15
N LEU A 162 15.95 1.93 13.82
CA LEU A 162 17.14 2.29 13.04
C LEU A 162 17.65 3.69 13.34
N SER A 163 16.76 4.69 13.46
CA SER A 163 17.12 6.07 13.76
C SER A 163 17.76 6.29 15.13
N GLN A 164 17.67 5.31 16.04
CA GLN A 164 18.27 5.36 17.38
C GLN A 164 19.60 4.62 17.48
N THR A 165 20.05 3.98 16.41
CA THR A 165 21.32 3.25 16.42
C THR A 165 22.50 4.21 16.32
N SER A 166 23.63 3.89 16.98
CA SER A 166 24.82 4.74 17.00
C SER A 166 25.34 5.09 15.58
N PRO A 167 25.38 4.17 14.60
CA PRO A 167 25.79 4.51 13.26
C PRO A 167 24.91 5.57 12.60
N VAL A 168 23.58 5.51 12.80
CA VAL A 168 22.64 6.47 12.23
C VAL A 168 22.74 7.81 12.94
N ILE A 169 22.85 7.82 14.27
CA ILE A 169 23.03 9.06 15.04
C ILE A 169 24.30 9.80 14.58
N ASN A 170 25.42 9.09 14.43
CA ASN A 170 26.67 9.66 13.94
C ASN A 170 26.52 10.20 12.50
N PHE A 171 25.84 9.46 11.63
CA PHE A 171 25.56 9.90 10.27
C PHE A 171 24.74 11.19 10.26
N LEU A 172 23.63 11.24 11.02
CA LEU A 172 22.77 12.43 11.10
C LEU A 172 23.55 13.66 11.61
N GLN A 173 24.40 13.48 12.62
CA GLN A 173 25.29 14.56 13.12
C GLN A 173 26.24 15.07 12.04
N GLN A 174 26.88 14.17 11.29
CA GLN A 174 27.77 14.55 10.19
C GLN A 174 27.03 15.32 9.08
N GLN A 175 25.78 14.95 8.81
CA GLN A 175 24.91 15.63 7.84
C GLN A 175 24.26 16.91 8.42
N ARG A 176 24.51 17.26 9.68
CA ARG A 176 23.87 18.38 10.41
C ARG A 176 22.34 18.26 10.45
N LEU A 177 21.86 17.05 10.46
CA LEU A 177 20.43 16.74 10.61
C LEU A 177 20.08 16.52 12.09
N ALA A 178 18.89 16.96 12.48
CA ALA A 178 18.39 16.77 13.83
C ALA A 178 18.11 15.29 14.11
N LYS A 179 18.52 14.81 15.29
CA LYS A 179 18.25 13.45 15.73
C LYS A 179 16.75 13.29 16.06
N PRO A 180 16.06 12.28 15.53
CA PRO A 180 14.69 11.97 15.93
C PRO A 180 14.59 11.63 17.42
N THR A 181 13.58 12.21 18.08
CA THR A 181 13.27 11.95 19.50
C THR A 181 12.21 10.89 19.69
N CYS A 182 11.41 10.64 18.64
CA CYS A 182 10.39 9.59 18.62
C CYS A 182 10.29 8.97 17.22
N GLN A 183 9.62 7.83 17.13
CA GLN A 183 9.38 7.08 15.90
C GLN A 183 7.89 6.86 15.74
N GLN A 184 7.43 6.97 14.50
CA GLN A 184 6.05 6.67 14.12
C GLN A 184 6.02 5.78 12.89
N LEU A 185 4.94 5.02 12.76
CA LEU A 185 4.70 4.10 11.66
C LEU A 185 3.40 4.44 10.93
N LEU A 186 3.48 4.57 9.62
CA LEU A 186 2.31 4.54 8.76
C LEU A 186 2.33 3.23 7.93
N LEU A 187 1.84 2.16 8.52
CA LEU A 187 1.57 0.89 7.83
C LEU A 187 0.08 0.83 7.50
N THR A 188 -0.26 1.12 6.26
CA THR A 188 -1.65 1.14 5.78
C THR A 188 -1.84 0.28 4.53
N GLY A 189 -3.06 0.18 4.05
CA GLY A 189 -3.44 -0.60 2.87
C GLY A 189 -4.76 -1.32 3.08
N ILE A 190 -4.91 -2.48 2.44
CA ILE A 190 -6.17 -3.23 2.47
C ILE A 190 -5.89 -4.70 2.79
N LEU A 191 -6.65 -5.25 3.74
CA LEU A 191 -6.70 -6.69 3.99
C LEU A 191 -7.91 -7.28 3.27
N PHE A 192 -7.66 -8.27 2.42
CA PHE A 192 -8.69 -8.93 1.62
C PHE A 192 -9.07 -10.26 2.24
N TYR A 193 -10.37 -10.48 2.38
CA TYR A 193 -10.97 -11.66 2.96
C TYR A 193 -11.68 -12.47 1.87
N ALA A 194 -11.82 -13.79 2.05
CA ALA A 194 -12.49 -14.62 1.05
C ALA A 194 -13.92 -14.14 0.80
N TYR A 195 -14.28 -13.89 -0.46
CA TYR A 195 -15.58 -13.33 -0.84
C TYR A 195 -16.75 -14.14 -0.35
N LYS A 196 -16.64 -15.46 -0.33
CA LYS A 196 -17.69 -16.37 0.21
C LYS A 196 -18.05 -16.11 1.67
N ASN A 197 -17.14 -15.45 2.42
CA ASN A 197 -17.29 -15.17 3.85
C ASN A 197 -17.60 -13.69 4.13
N TRP A 198 -17.87 -12.88 3.11
CA TRP A 198 -17.94 -11.42 3.24
C TRP A 198 -19.00 -10.91 4.23
N GLN A 199 -20.04 -11.71 4.49
CA GLN A 199 -21.10 -11.35 5.43
C GLN A 199 -20.85 -11.83 6.88
N SER A 200 -19.87 -12.73 7.09
CA SER A 200 -19.77 -13.46 8.35
C SER A 200 -18.47 -13.25 9.12
N THR A 201 -17.48 -12.58 8.56
CA THR A 201 -16.14 -12.63 9.13
C THR A 201 -15.79 -11.40 9.93
N LEU A 202 -16.09 -11.41 11.22
CA LEU A 202 -15.34 -10.66 12.21
C LEU A 202 -14.11 -11.49 12.58
N ILE A 203 -12.97 -11.22 11.96
CA ILE A 203 -11.71 -11.83 12.36
C ILE A 203 -11.06 -10.89 13.37
N GLU A 204 -11.17 -11.25 14.62
CA GLU A 204 -10.34 -10.68 15.68
C GLU A 204 -8.98 -11.35 15.65
N SER A 205 -8.16 -10.97 14.69
CA SER A 205 -6.76 -11.37 14.65
C SER A 205 -5.95 -10.58 15.66
N ILE A 206 -5.11 -11.28 16.40
CA ILE A 206 -4.22 -10.66 17.39
C ILE A 206 -3.38 -9.55 16.74
N GLY A 207 -3.54 -8.32 17.22
CA GLY A 207 -2.73 -7.17 16.81
C GLY A 207 -3.22 -6.41 15.58
N LEU A 208 -4.26 -6.84 14.89
CA LEU A 208 -4.85 -6.03 13.81
C LEU A 208 -5.66 -4.86 14.37
N ASN A 209 -5.60 -3.73 13.67
CA ASN A 209 -6.53 -2.64 13.94
C ASN A 209 -7.95 -3.05 13.51
N PRO A 210 -8.96 -3.05 14.37
CA PRO A 210 -10.32 -3.45 14.01
C PRO A 210 -10.93 -2.58 12.90
N ASN A 211 -10.44 -1.35 12.75
CA ASN A 211 -10.91 -0.39 11.75
C ASN A 211 -10.10 -0.40 10.45
N HIS A 212 -9.19 -1.36 10.26
CA HIS A 212 -8.42 -1.45 9.01
C HIS A 212 -9.33 -1.56 7.79
N GLN A 213 -8.86 -1.06 6.64
CA GLN A 213 -9.61 -1.17 5.39
C GLN A 213 -9.70 -2.62 4.93
N ARG A 214 -10.90 -3.03 4.52
CA ARG A 214 -11.21 -4.39 4.08
C ARG A 214 -11.60 -4.42 2.61
N GLY A 215 -11.15 -5.47 1.94
CA GLY A 215 -11.59 -5.86 0.62
C GLY A 215 -11.93 -7.35 0.59
N TRP A 216 -12.27 -7.86 -0.59
CA TRP A 216 -12.63 -9.25 -0.77
C TRP A 216 -11.74 -9.87 -1.84
N TRP A 217 -11.42 -11.13 -1.67
CA TRP A 217 -10.70 -11.87 -2.70
C TRP A 217 -11.45 -13.12 -3.11
N LEU A 218 -11.29 -13.52 -4.37
CA LEU A 218 -11.79 -14.77 -4.91
C LEU A 218 -10.84 -15.31 -5.96
N GLU A 219 -10.85 -16.62 -6.14
CA GLU A 219 -10.12 -17.24 -7.22
C GLU A 219 -10.88 -17.09 -8.54
N HIS A 220 -10.14 -17.10 -9.66
CA HIS A 220 -10.75 -16.94 -10.97
C HIS A 220 -11.88 -17.96 -11.26
N HIS A 221 -11.75 -19.20 -10.77
CA HIS A 221 -12.79 -20.22 -10.95
C HIS A 221 -14.07 -19.93 -10.15
N GLU A 222 -13.98 -19.03 -9.14
CA GLU A 222 -15.11 -18.61 -8.29
C GLU A 222 -15.86 -17.39 -8.85
N LEU A 223 -15.45 -16.84 -9.99
CA LEU A 223 -16.05 -15.65 -10.61
C LEU A 223 -17.58 -15.79 -10.79
N ALA A 224 -18.10 -17.02 -10.90
CA ALA A 224 -19.54 -17.25 -10.97
C ALA A 224 -20.32 -16.67 -9.79
N GLN A 225 -19.69 -16.45 -8.62
CA GLN A 225 -20.29 -15.80 -7.45
C GLN A 225 -20.60 -14.33 -7.69
N LEU A 226 -19.94 -13.70 -8.69
CA LEU A 226 -20.14 -12.29 -9.03
C LEU A 226 -21.22 -12.10 -10.11
N LYS A 227 -21.83 -13.17 -10.64
CA LYS A 227 -22.90 -13.06 -11.64
C LYS A 227 -24.01 -12.14 -11.13
N PRO A 228 -24.53 -11.25 -11.97
CA PRO A 228 -25.74 -10.51 -11.64
C PRO A 228 -26.89 -11.47 -11.33
N ILE A 229 -27.67 -11.12 -10.32
CA ILE A 229 -28.91 -11.81 -9.97
C ILE A 229 -30.08 -10.86 -10.18
N LYS A 230 -31.27 -11.40 -10.44
CA LYS A 230 -32.46 -10.60 -10.70
C LYS A 230 -32.67 -9.53 -9.63
N GLY A 231 -32.71 -8.27 -10.03
CA GLY A 231 -32.83 -7.13 -9.15
C GLY A 231 -31.54 -6.66 -8.48
N LEU A 232 -30.38 -7.24 -8.83
CA LEU A 232 -29.07 -6.84 -8.36
C LEU A 232 -28.09 -6.76 -9.52
N GLU A 233 -28.03 -5.59 -10.14
CA GLU A 233 -27.07 -5.30 -11.18
C GLU A 233 -25.69 -5.06 -10.59
N ARG A 234 -24.67 -5.56 -11.26
CA ARG A 234 -23.25 -5.37 -10.91
C ARG A 234 -22.49 -4.86 -12.11
N SER A 235 -21.63 -3.90 -11.85
CA SER A 235 -20.66 -3.40 -12.83
C SER A 235 -19.29 -3.36 -12.19
N PHE A 236 -18.25 -3.39 -13.02
CA PHE A 236 -16.88 -3.59 -12.56
C PHE A 236 -15.93 -2.60 -13.23
N ILE A 237 -14.86 -2.26 -12.52
CA ILE A 237 -13.71 -1.53 -13.06
C ILE A 237 -12.47 -2.31 -12.69
N VAL A 238 -11.71 -2.78 -13.69
CA VAL A 238 -10.39 -3.39 -13.47
C VAL A 238 -9.38 -2.27 -13.27
N LEU A 239 -8.74 -2.24 -12.09
CA LEU A 239 -7.81 -1.18 -11.70
C LEU A 239 -6.38 -1.52 -12.13
N PRO A 240 -5.74 -0.72 -12.97
CA PRO A 240 -4.30 -0.78 -13.13
C PRO A 240 -3.62 -0.46 -11.78
N LYS A 241 -2.43 -1.01 -11.56
CA LYS A 241 -1.74 -0.98 -10.25
C LYS A 241 -1.58 0.41 -9.64
N TRP A 242 -1.42 1.42 -10.47
CA TRP A 242 -1.31 2.83 -10.07
C TRP A 242 -2.62 3.47 -9.58
N HIS A 243 -3.77 2.78 -9.78
CA HIS A 243 -5.05 3.15 -9.20
C HIS A 243 -5.40 2.37 -7.92
N TRP A 244 -4.49 1.59 -7.39
CA TRP A 244 -4.74 0.84 -6.16
C TRP A 244 -4.81 1.75 -4.93
N ILE A 245 -4.15 2.92 -5.00
CA ILE A 245 -4.34 4.01 -4.04
C ILE A 245 -5.42 4.93 -4.62
N GLY A 246 -6.41 5.29 -3.83
CA GLY A 246 -7.45 6.25 -4.20
C GLY A 246 -8.50 5.77 -5.21
N GLY A 247 -8.33 4.62 -5.84
CA GLY A 247 -9.29 4.08 -6.82
C GLY A 247 -9.23 4.75 -8.20
N PRO A 248 -10.29 4.65 -9.00
CA PRO A 248 -10.32 5.22 -10.35
C PRO A 248 -10.26 6.74 -10.32
N ARG A 249 -9.42 7.31 -11.15
CA ARG A 249 -9.17 8.75 -11.23
C ARG A 249 -9.90 9.35 -12.45
N HIS A 250 -10.49 10.52 -12.28
CA HIS A 250 -11.29 11.20 -13.32
C HIS A 250 -10.53 11.57 -14.60
N CYS A 251 -9.21 11.51 -14.63
CA CYS A 251 -8.45 11.82 -15.84
C CYS A 251 -8.49 10.73 -16.93
N ILE A 252 -8.98 9.55 -16.58
CA ILE A 252 -9.33 8.48 -17.52
C ILE A 252 -10.70 8.02 -17.07
N GLU A 253 -11.74 8.23 -17.89
CA GLU A 253 -13.06 7.69 -17.58
C GLU A 253 -12.91 6.19 -17.35
N PRO A 254 -13.12 5.70 -16.12
CA PRO A 254 -12.98 4.30 -15.85
C PRO A 254 -14.07 3.57 -16.63
N GLN A 255 -13.65 2.75 -17.57
CA GLN A 255 -14.61 1.98 -18.33
C GLN A 255 -15.29 0.97 -17.40
N MET A 256 -16.53 1.27 -17.05
CA MET A 256 -17.37 0.30 -16.36
C MET A 256 -17.69 -0.85 -17.33
N ILE A 257 -17.43 -2.05 -16.88
CA ILE A 257 -17.64 -3.27 -17.66
C ILE A 257 -18.67 -4.16 -16.97
N ASP A 258 -19.32 -5.00 -17.74
CA ASP A 258 -20.23 -6.01 -17.24
C ASP A 258 -19.49 -7.26 -16.75
N TYR A 259 -20.22 -8.23 -16.23
CA TYR A 259 -19.67 -9.50 -15.77
C TYR A 259 -18.99 -10.30 -16.89
N LYS A 260 -19.54 -10.29 -18.10
CA LYS A 260 -18.99 -11.05 -19.24
C LYS A 260 -17.63 -10.50 -19.65
N GLU A 261 -17.53 -9.19 -19.72
CA GLU A 261 -16.27 -8.51 -20.04
C GLU A 261 -15.24 -8.69 -18.90
N LEU A 262 -15.66 -8.65 -17.62
CA LEU A 262 -14.79 -8.95 -16.49
C LEU A 262 -14.15 -10.33 -16.62
N VAL A 263 -14.96 -11.36 -16.90
CA VAL A 263 -14.46 -12.73 -17.09
C VAL A 263 -13.45 -12.77 -18.24
N ALA A 264 -13.77 -12.16 -19.37
CA ALA A 264 -12.88 -12.15 -20.53
C ALA A 264 -11.51 -11.50 -20.19
N ARG A 265 -11.50 -10.31 -19.57
CA ARG A 265 -10.27 -9.60 -19.22
C ARG A 265 -9.43 -10.38 -18.20
N THR A 266 -10.03 -10.85 -17.11
CA THR A 266 -9.30 -11.57 -16.06
C THR A 266 -8.84 -12.97 -16.50
N THR A 267 -9.48 -13.58 -17.52
CA THR A 267 -9.03 -14.83 -18.11
C THR A 267 -7.72 -14.68 -18.87
N LEU A 268 -7.53 -13.56 -19.54
CA LEU A 268 -6.32 -13.29 -20.34
C LEU A 268 -5.14 -12.84 -19.47
N ASP A 269 -5.39 -12.19 -18.35
CA ASP A 269 -4.34 -11.67 -17.50
C ASP A 269 -3.75 -12.77 -16.59
N PRO A 270 -2.42 -13.01 -16.66
CA PRO A 270 -1.76 -13.97 -15.79
C PRO A 270 -1.54 -13.45 -14.34
N TRP A 271 -1.70 -12.15 -14.12
CA TRP A 271 -1.45 -11.50 -12.85
C TRP A 271 -2.73 -11.30 -12.03
N PRO A 272 -2.61 -11.19 -10.70
CA PRO A 272 -3.75 -10.80 -9.86
C PRO A 272 -4.31 -9.43 -10.27
N ASN A 273 -5.62 -9.34 -10.41
CA ASN A 273 -6.32 -8.13 -10.76
C ASN A 273 -7.02 -7.52 -9.53
N MET A 274 -6.81 -6.23 -9.29
CA MET A 274 -7.68 -5.50 -8.39
C MET A 274 -8.86 -4.94 -9.19
N VAL A 275 -10.05 -5.13 -8.66
CA VAL A 275 -11.30 -4.76 -9.31
C VAL A 275 -12.17 -3.99 -8.33
N LEU A 276 -12.79 -2.91 -8.77
CA LEU A 276 -13.92 -2.33 -8.07
C LEU A 276 -15.20 -2.95 -8.60
N MET A 277 -16.01 -3.49 -7.71
CA MET A 277 -17.36 -3.95 -7.98
C MET A 277 -18.35 -2.92 -7.45
N TYR A 278 -19.24 -2.47 -8.30
CA TYR A 278 -20.36 -1.62 -7.94
C TYR A 278 -21.64 -2.45 -7.90
N GLU A 279 -22.30 -2.38 -6.76
CA GLU A 279 -23.55 -3.06 -6.52
C GLU A 279 -24.55 -2.08 -5.91
N ARG A 280 -25.63 -1.73 -6.63
CA ARG A 280 -26.58 -0.66 -6.25
C ARG A 280 -25.86 0.68 -6.05
N HIS A 281 -25.68 1.14 -4.81
CA HIS A 281 -25.01 2.40 -4.47
C HIS A 281 -23.73 2.16 -3.66
N GLN A 282 -23.23 0.92 -3.61
CA GLN A 282 -22.03 0.56 -2.86
C GLN A 282 -20.92 0.12 -3.81
N SER A 283 -19.68 0.40 -3.44
CA SER A 283 -18.50 -0.11 -4.13
C SER A 283 -17.70 -1.03 -3.21
N HIS A 284 -17.23 -2.14 -3.77
CA HIS A 284 -16.40 -3.11 -3.07
C HIS A 284 -15.08 -3.30 -3.81
N GLN A 285 -13.99 -3.33 -3.07
CA GLN A 285 -12.70 -3.70 -3.64
C GLN A 285 -12.53 -5.21 -3.63
N LEU A 286 -12.25 -5.76 -4.81
CA LEU A 286 -12.06 -7.18 -5.03
C LEU A 286 -10.64 -7.44 -5.53
N PHE A 287 -10.09 -8.56 -5.10
CA PHE A 287 -8.87 -9.13 -5.66
C PHE A 287 -9.21 -10.43 -6.36
N ILE A 288 -8.99 -10.50 -7.67
CA ILE A 288 -9.23 -11.69 -8.49
C ILE A 288 -7.89 -12.26 -8.91
N PHE A 289 -7.62 -13.52 -8.64
CA PHE A 289 -6.37 -14.16 -9.03
C PHE A 289 -6.59 -15.57 -9.58
N LYS A 290 -5.71 -15.99 -10.47
CA LYS A 290 -5.63 -17.38 -10.90
C LYS A 290 -4.90 -18.20 -9.86
N ASN A 291 -5.47 -19.34 -9.51
CA ASN A 291 -4.82 -20.28 -8.63
C ASN A 291 -3.47 -20.75 -9.23
N ARG A 292 -2.39 -20.12 -8.86
CA ARG A 292 -1.03 -20.63 -9.07
C ARG A 292 -0.58 -21.39 -7.83
N GLY A 293 -1.52 -22.09 -7.18
CA GLY A 293 -1.28 -22.76 -5.92
C GLY A 293 -0.68 -21.79 -4.92
N LEU A 294 -1.42 -21.32 -3.98
CA LEU A 294 -0.94 -20.60 -2.78
C LEU A 294 -0.02 -21.51 -1.93
N ILE A 295 0.66 -22.42 -2.60
CA ILE A 295 1.58 -23.44 -2.09
C ILE A 295 2.76 -22.81 -1.34
N LEU A 296 3.00 -21.52 -1.52
CA LEU A 296 4.20 -20.89 -0.96
C LEU A 296 4.10 -20.52 0.53
N ALA A 297 2.91 -20.48 1.09
CA ALA A 297 2.74 -20.22 2.53
C ALA A 297 3.19 -21.38 3.44
N THR A 298 3.53 -22.54 2.86
CA THR A 298 3.94 -23.73 3.62
C THR A 298 5.46 -23.95 3.73
N LYS A 299 6.27 -23.18 3.00
CA LYS A 299 7.72 -23.23 3.23
C LYS A 299 8.04 -22.45 4.49
N LYS A 300 8.31 -23.17 5.59
CA LYS A 300 9.02 -22.60 6.74
C LYS A 300 10.23 -21.82 6.22
N PRO A 301 10.49 -20.61 6.73
CA PRO A 301 11.75 -19.96 6.47
C PRO A 301 12.88 -20.89 6.90
N PRO A 302 14.02 -20.91 6.20
CA PRO A 302 15.17 -21.66 6.68
C PRO A 302 15.48 -21.15 8.08
N LEU A 303 15.61 -22.08 9.04
CA LEU A 303 16.13 -21.79 10.36
C LEU A 303 17.50 -21.14 10.14
N VAL A 304 17.61 -19.87 10.46
CA VAL A 304 18.91 -19.18 10.51
C VAL A 304 19.63 -19.76 11.72
N SER A 305 20.61 -20.61 11.44
CA SER A 305 21.58 -21.10 12.41
C SER A 305 22.54 -19.99 12.82
#